data_d3f767a1493b9484318d04703900e5e6
#
_entry.id   d3f767a1493b9484318d04703900e5e6
#
_cell.length_a   1.000
_cell.length_b   1.000
_cell.length_c   1.000
_cell.angle_alpha   90.00
_cell.angle_beta   90.00
_cell.angle_gamma   90.00
#
_symmetry.space_group_name_H-M   'P 1'
#
loop_
_entity.id
_entity.type
_entity.pdbx_description
1 polymer ?
#
loop_
_entity_poly.entity_id
_entity_poly.type
_entity_poly.pdbx_seq_one_letter_code
_entity_poly.pdbx_strand_id
1 'polypeptide(L)'
;MKNITIYLLLALACLGLQSCLFQEENYFDDSSANRATADVNRCSELLKAAPNGWVMEYYIGKDYSLGGITLLCRFDGQRVTMASQMSEADETVSSLYSVKSEQATMLSFDTYNYLVHYFGQPQGSMSDDPNGTLGGDYEFIISSASAERIELKGKKYGNRIVMKA
;
A
#
# COMPACT_ATOMS: atom_id res chain seq x y z
N MET A 1 -56.26 6.38 39.46
CA MET A 1 -55.35 5.24 39.20
C MET A 1 -54.80 5.25 37.78
N LYS A 2 -55.57 5.55 36.72
CA LYS A 2 -55.09 5.57 35.31
C LYS A 2 -53.89 6.54 35.08
N ASN A 3 -53.84 7.69 35.71
CA ASN A 3 -52.78 8.69 35.48
C ASN A 3 -51.43 8.28 36.13
N ILE A 4 -51.45 7.57 37.23
CA ILE A 4 -50.25 7.07 37.90
C ILE A 4 -49.54 6.02 37.04
N THR A 5 -50.32 5.15 36.38
CA THR A 5 -49.79 4.10 35.49
C THR A 5 -49.10 4.72 34.26
N ILE A 6 -49.66 5.82 33.72
CA ILE A 6 -49.07 6.54 32.58
C ILE A 6 -47.72 7.20 32.96
N TYR A 7 -47.67 7.83 34.14
CA TYR A 7 -46.40 8.44 34.63
C TYR A 7 -45.36 7.41 34.96
N LEU A 8 -45.74 6.23 35.45
CA LEU A 8 -44.81 5.11 35.70
C LEU A 8 -44.23 4.54 34.41
N LEU A 9 -45.07 4.38 33.35
CA LEU A 9 -44.64 3.99 32.04
C LEU A 9 -43.69 5.01 31.34
N LEU A 10 -43.99 6.31 31.51
CA LEU A 10 -43.10 7.37 30.97
C LEU A 10 -41.76 7.39 31.71
N ALA A 11 -41.74 7.22 33.02
CA ALA A 11 -40.49 7.15 33.81
C ALA A 11 -39.65 5.94 33.42
N LEU A 12 -40.28 4.78 33.17
CA LEU A 12 -39.61 3.55 32.71
C LEU A 12 -39.02 3.71 31.30
N ALA A 13 -39.72 4.43 30.41
CA ALA A 13 -39.23 4.72 29.06
C ALA A 13 -38.01 5.66 29.08
N CYS A 14 -37.97 6.63 29.99
CA CYS A 14 -36.81 7.54 30.14
C CYS A 14 -35.56 6.85 30.70
N LEU A 15 -35.71 5.79 31.50
CA LEU A 15 -34.58 4.99 31.99
C LEU A 15 -33.96 4.08 30.93
N GLY A 16 -34.71 3.74 29.85
CA GLY A 16 -34.24 2.93 28.74
C GLY A 16 -33.38 3.68 27.71
N LEU A 17 -33.34 5.02 27.73
CA LEU A 17 -32.62 5.84 26.74
C LEU A 17 -31.16 6.18 27.12
N GLN A 18 -30.63 5.62 28.20
CA GLN A 18 -29.23 5.85 28.62
C GLN A 18 -28.23 4.87 27.98
N SER A 19 -28.63 4.15 26.94
CA SER A 19 -27.77 3.13 26.28
C SER A 19 -26.70 3.70 25.34
N CYS A 20 -26.44 5.01 25.32
CA CYS A 20 -25.45 5.61 24.41
C CYS A 20 -24.31 6.36 25.13
N LEU A 21 -23.95 5.95 26.33
CA LEU A 21 -22.74 6.43 27.01
C LEU A 21 -21.72 5.29 27.15
N PHE A 22 -21.50 4.53 26.07
CA PHE A 22 -20.24 3.82 25.95
C PHE A 22 -19.19 4.88 25.59
N GLN A 23 -18.43 5.36 26.58
CA GLN A 23 -17.11 5.90 26.31
C GLN A 23 -16.30 4.74 25.74
N GLU A 24 -16.02 4.80 24.43
CA GLU A 24 -14.96 3.98 23.85
C GLU A 24 -13.69 4.32 24.62
N GLU A 25 -13.25 3.43 25.51
CA GLU A 25 -11.91 3.49 26.05
C GLU A 25 -10.98 3.36 24.86
N ASN A 26 -10.37 4.48 24.47
CA ASN A 26 -9.34 4.47 23.45
C ASN A 26 -8.15 3.69 24.01
N TYR A 27 -8.08 2.40 23.69
CA TYR A 27 -6.93 1.54 24.00
C TYR A 27 -5.63 2.00 23.34
N PHE A 28 -5.71 2.98 22.45
CA PHE A 28 -4.59 3.56 21.75
C PHE A 28 -4.57 5.06 21.96
N ASP A 29 -3.39 5.60 22.23
CA ASP A 29 -3.17 7.05 22.43
C ASP A 29 -3.54 7.89 21.19
N ASP A 30 -3.71 7.26 20.02
CA ASP A 30 -4.02 7.94 18.76
C ASP A 30 -5.09 7.19 17.94
N SER A 31 -5.85 7.94 17.14
CA SER A 31 -6.87 7.37 16.26
C SER A 31 -6.26 6.47 15.16
N SER A 32 -7.03 5.51 14.67
CA SER A 32 -6.57 4.65 13.56
C SER A 32 -6.21 5.45 12.31
N ALA A 33 -6.94 6.54 12.04
CA ALA A 33 -6.67 7.44 10.91
C ALA A 33 -5.34 8.19 11.08
N ASN A 34 -5.04 8.68 12.28
CA ASN A 34 -3.78 9.38 12.57
C ASN A 34 -2.59 8.42 12.47
N ARG A 35 -2.72 7.20 13.00
CA ARG A 35 -1.67 6.16 12.87
C ARG A 35 -1.40 5.81 11.41
N ALA A 36 -2.45 5.64 10.59
CA ALA A 36 -2.31 5.38 9.16
C ALA A 36 -1.61 6.54 8.44
N THR A 37 -1.97 7.79 8.74
CA THR A 37 -1.32 8.97 8.19
C THR A 37 0.15 9.06 8.61
N ALA A 38 0.45 8.80 9.87
CA ALA A 38 1.82 8.80 10.39
C ALA A 38 2.69 7.72 9.70
N ASP A 39 2.14 6.53 9.45
CA ASP A 39 2.86 5.46 8.75
C ASP A 39 3.10 5.78 7.27
N VAL A 40 2.12 6.36 6.57
CA VAL A 40 2.29 6.87 5.20
C VAL A 40 3.42 7.90 5.13
N ASN A 41 3.42 8.89 6.04
CA ASN A 41 4.45 9.92 6.08
C ASN A 41 5.82 9.31 6.37
N ARG A 42 5.92 8.41 7.35
CA ARG A 42 7.16 7.70 7.69
C ARG A 42 7.72 6.93 6.49
N CYS A 43 6.90 6.15 5.82
CA CYS A 43 7.32 5.37 4.65
C CYS A 43 7.73 6.28 3.48
N SER A 44 7.01 7.38 3.26
CA SER A 44 7.36 8.38 2.23
C SER A 44 8.72 9.02 2.50
N GLU A 45 9.01 9.39 3.76
CA GLU A 45 10.31 9.95 4.13
C GLU A 45 11.45 8.92 3.96
N LEU A 46 11.23 7.66 4.36
CA LEU A 46 12.22 6.59 4.17
C LEU A 46 12.59 6.39 2.69
N LEU A 47 11.58 6.38 1.81
CA LEU A 47 11.83 6.23 0.36
C LEU A 47 12.73 7.33 -0.19
N LYS A 48 12.56 8.57 0.25
CA LYS A 48 13.35 9.73 -0.19
C LYS A 48 14.74 9.79 0.45
N ALA A 49 14.89 9.26 1.65
CA ALA A 49 16.09 9.45 2.46
C ALA A 49 17.29 8.62 2.00
N ALA A 50 17.12 7.61 1.15
CA ALA A 50 18.22 6.76 0.68
C ALA A 50 19.16 7.55 -0.23
N PRO A 51 20.44 7.81 0.18
CA PRO A 51 21.33 8.74 -0.53
C PRO A 51 21.73 8.24 -1.92
N ASN A 52 21.83 6.92 -2.07
CA ASN A 52 22.15 6.27 -3.34
C ASN A 52 20.89 5.73 -4.07
N GLY A 53 19.70 5.95 -3.51
CA GLY A 53 18.47 5.34 -3.96
C GLY A 53 18.32 3.91 -3.46
N TRP A 54 17.49 3.11 -4.12
CA TRP A 54 17.12 1.77 -3.73
C TRP A 54 17.42 0.77 -4.84
N VAL A 55 17.94 -0.37 -4.47
CA VAL A 55 17.96 -1.58 -5.30
C VAL A 55 16.69 -2.35 -4.99
N MET A 56 15.76 -2.40 -5.93
CA MET A 56 14.48 -3.08 -5.81
C MET A 56 14.55 -4.44 -6.54
N GLU A 57 14.56 -5.51 -5.78
CA GLU A 57 14.45 -6.88 -6.27
C GLU A 57 12.97 -7.24 -6.41
N TYR A 58 12.48 -7.43 -7.63
CA TYR A 58 11.08 -7.70 -7.92
C TYR A 58 10.93 -9.12 -8.47
N TYR A 59 10.25 -9.98 -7.71
CA TYR A 59 9.99 -11.39 -8.05
C TYR A 59 8.57 -11.52 -8.58
N ILE A 60 8.44 -11.93 -9.84
CA ILE A 60 7.23 -11.80 -10.64
C ILE A 60 6.63 -13.17 -10.94
N GLY A 61 5.29 -13.19 -11.06
CA GLY A 61 4.52 -14.36 -11.43
C GLY A 61 4.18 -15.26 -10.25
N LYS A 62 3.23 -16.17 -10.47
CA LYS A 62 2.84 -17.15 -9.46
C LYS A 62 4.04 -18.03 -9.12
N ASP A 63 4.30 -18.16 -7.82
CA ASP A 63 5.43 -18.96 -7.30
C ASP A 63 6.79 -18.52 -7.89
N TYR A 64 6.90 -17.21 -8.24
CA TYR A 64 8.09 -16.61 -8.87
C TYR A 64 8.48 -17.23 -10.21
N SER A 65 7.48 -17.70 -10.97
CA SER A 65 7.67 -18.43 -12.22
C SER A 65 8.44 -17.68 -13.29
N LEU A 66 8.41 -16.34 -13.27
CA LEU A 66 9.19 -15.48 -14.16
C LEU A 66 10.55 -15.06 -13.59
N GLY A 67 10.89 -15.56 -12.39
CA GLY A 67 12.12 -15.16 -11.70
C GLY A 67 12.06 -13.78 -11.13
N GLY A 68 13.22 -13.14 -10.94
CA GLY A 68 13.37 -11.80 -10.38
C GLY A 68 14.04 -10.85 -11.34
N ILE A 69 13.66 -9.59 -11.30
CA ILE A 69 14.33 -8.48 -11.96
C ILE A 69 14.87 -7.49 -10.94
N THR A 70 15.93 -6.78 -11.30
CA THR A 70 16.50 -5.72 -10.48
C THR A 70 16.15 -4.37 -11.09
N LEU A 71 15.57 -3.51 -10.27
CA LEU A 71 15.22 -2.14 -10.59
C LEU A 71 16.02 -1.21 -9.67
N LEU A 72 16.72 -0.23 -10.22
CA LEU A 72 17.33 0.85 -9.46
C LEU A 72 16.31 1.98 -9.37
N CYS A 73 16.01 2.45 -8.15
CA CYS A 73 14.95 3.43 -7.91
C CYS A 73 15.46 4.59 -7.09
N ARG A 74 15.15 5.82 -7.52
CA ARG A 74 15.39 7.05 -6.74
C ARG A 74 14.09 7.83 -6.64
N PHE A 75 13.64 8.09 -5.42
CA PHE A 75 12.40 8.78 -5.11
C PHE A 75 12.69 10.23 -4.68
N ASP A 76 11.95 11.21 -5.23
CA ASP A 76 12.11 12.64 -4.89
C ASP A 76 10.93 13.25 -4.10
N GLY A 77 9.90 12.47 -3.84
CA GLY A 77 8.67 12.88 -3.14
C GLY A 77 7.45 12.99 -4.05
N GLN A 78 7.64 13.07 -5.36
CA GLN A 78 6.57 13.03 -6.36
C GLN A 78 6.86 12.02 -7.46
N ARG A 79 8.11 11.91 -7.84
CA ARG A 79 8.56 11.05 -8.95
C ARG A 79 9.53 10.01 -8.46
N VAL A 80 9.52 8.90 -9.15
CA VAL A 80 10.58 7.90 -9.08
C VAL A 80 11.30 7.86 -10.41
N THR A 81 12.62 7.94 -10.37
CA THR A 81 13.48 7.68 -11.53
C THR A 81 14.05 6.28 -11.39
N MET A 82 13.92 5.48 -12.46
CA MET A 82 14.25 4.07 -12.44
C MET A 82 15.15 3.69 -13.62
N ALA A 83 16.01 2.72 -13.37
CA ALA A 83 16.78 2.00 -14.39
C ALA A 83 16.70 0.49 -14.14
N SER A 84 16.96 -0.32 -15.15
CA SER A 84 16.89 -1.78 -15.05
C SER A 84 17.75 -2.43 -16.14
N GLN A 85 18.04 -3.70 -15.96
CA GLN A 85 18.57 -4.56 -17.03
C GLN A 85 17.62 -4.74 -18.24
N MET A 86 16.37 -4.24 -18.12
CA MET A 86 15.38 -4.25 -19.21
C MET A 86 15.46 -3.00 -20.09
N SER A 87 16.24 -2.01 -19.69
CA SER A 87 16.47 -0.76 -20.42
C SER A 87 17.89 -0.72 -20.99
N GLU A 88 18.17 0.20 -21.90
CA GLU A 88 19.54 0.50 -22.32
C GLU A 88 20.39 0.97 -21.13
N ALA A 89 21.72 0.80 -21.22
CA ALA A 89 22.62 0.98 -20.08
C ALA A 89 22.61 2.39 -19.47
N ASP A 90 22.28 3.40 -20.27
CA ASP A 90 22.22 4.81 -19.88
C ASP A 90 20.79 5.37 -19.83
N GLU A 91 19.78 4.51 -20.07
CA GLU A 91 18.38 4.91 -20.06
C GLU A 91 17.81 4.93 -18.63
N THR A 92 17.09 5.99 -18.31
CA THR A 92 16.27 6.08 -17.09
C THR A 92 14.83 6.43 -17.43
N VAL A 93 13.89 5.85 -16.69
CA VAL A 93 12.46 6.10 -16.84
C VAL A 93 11.95 6.78 -15.58
N SER A 94 11.22 7.89 -15.74
CA SER A 94 10.67 8.64 -14.62
C SER A 94 9.14 8.64 -14.67
N SER A 95 8.50 8.31 -13.54
CA SER A 95 7.04 8.26 -13.39
C SER A 95 6.60 8.86 -12.06
N LEU A 96 5.30 9.17 -11.93
CA LEU A 96 4.72 9.56 -10.65
C LEU A 96 4.52 8.33 -9.78
N TYR A 97 4.70 8.53 -8.47
CA TYR A 97 4.37 7.54 -7.46
C TYR A 97 3.65 8.20 -6.28
N SER A 98 2.98 7.41 -5.48
CA SER A 98 2.43 7.83 -4.19
C SER A 98 2.62 6.77 -3.12
N VAL A 99 2.73 7.22 -1.87
CA VAL A 99 2.52 6.39 -0.69
C VAL A 99 1.15 6.74 -0.13
N LYS A 100 0.26 5.76 -0.05
CA LYS A 100 -1.14 5.97 0.34
C LYS A 100 -1.60 4.92 1.35
N SER A 101 -2.63 5.25 2.13
CA SER A 101 -3.31 4.32 3.02
C SER A 101 -4.63 3.90 2.39
N GLU A 102 -4.80 2.59 2.19
CA GLU A 102 -6.08 1.96 1.84
C GLU A 102 -6.43 0.92 2.93
N GLN A 103 -6.23 -0.37 2.68
CA GLN A 103 -6.29 -1.42 3.71
C GLN A 103 -5.00 -1.51 4.53
N ALA A 104 -3.90 -1.01 3.98
CA ALA A 104 -2.58 -0.90 4.57
C ALA A 104 -1.82 0.26 3.90
N THR A 105 -0.64 0.60 4.41
CA THR A 105 0.28 1.53 3.75
C THR A 105 0.82 0.89 2.47
N MET A 106 0.72 1.61 1.36
CA MET A 106 1.04 1.11 0.02
C MET A 106 1.93 2.08 -0.75
N LEU A 107 2.85 1.52 -1.54
CA LEU A 107 3.56 2.20 -2.62
C LEU A 107 2.82 1.94 -3.94
N SER A 108 2.45 2.99 -4.65
CA SER A 108 1.75 2.93 -5.95
C SER A 108 2.56 3.66 -7.01
N PHE A 109 2.73 3.03 -8.17
CA PHE A 109 3.29 3.68 -9.36
C PHE A 109 2.12 4.22 -10.20
N ASP A 110 1.85 5.53 -10.07
CA ASP A 110 0.59 6.14 -10.49
C ASP A 110 0.53 6.48 -11.99
N THR A 111 1.68 6.67 -12.64
CA THR A 111 1.75 6.85 -14.09
C THR A 111 2.57 5.74 -14.73
N TYR A 112 2.28 5.48 -16.00
CA TYR A 112 2.91 4.39 -16.74
C TYR A 112 4.44 4.49 -16.71
N ASN A 113 5.06 3.41 -16.26
CA ASN A 113 6.49 3.15 -16.26
C ASN A 113 6.67 1.72 -16.75
N TYR A 114 7.20 1.53 -17.94
CA TYR A 114 7.27 0.21 -18.53
C TYR A 114 8.10 -0.78 -17.69
N LEU A 115 9.10 -0.31 -16.96
CA LEU A 115 9.94 -1.17 -16.10
C LEU A 115 9.14 -1.88 -15.00
N VAL A 116 8.03 -1.28 -14.54
CA VAL A 116 7.14 -1.86 -13.53
C VAL A 116 5.87 -2.42 -14.15
N HIS A 117 5.23 -1.66 -15.05
CA HIS A 117 3.92 -2.00 -15.61
C HIS A 117 3.96 -3.10 -16.67
N TYR A 118 5.12 -3.36 -17.29
CA TYR A 118 5.26 -4.36 -18.33
C TYR A 118 4.64 -5.71 -17.97
N PHE A 119 4.89 -6.19 -16.75
CA PHE A 119 4.41 -7.49 -16.29
C PHE A 119 2.93 -7.48 -15.86
N GLY A 120 2.38 -6.31 -15.58
CA GLY A 120 0.98 -6.11 -15.18
C GLY A 120 0.05 -5.75 -16.34
N GLN A 121 0.59 -5.40 -17.51
CA GLN A 121 -0.21 -5.04 -18.67
C GLN A 121 -0.63 -6.28 -19.48
N PRO A 122 -1.72 -6.20 -20.28
CA PRO A 122 -2.16 -7.28 -21.12
C PRO A 122 -1.09 -7.68 -22.15
N GLN A 123 -0.76 -8.97 -22.20
CA GLN A 123 0.24 -9.55 -23.11
C GLN A 123 -0.40 -10.40 -24.22
N GLY A 124 -1.73 -10.43 -24.29
CA GLY A 124 -2.46 -11.24 -25.27
C GLY A 124 -2.16 -12.73 -25.12
N SER A 125 -1.81 -13.39 -26.23
CA SER A 125 -1.54 -14.82 -26.27
C SER A 125 -0.22 -15.25 -25.59
N MET A 126 0.58 -14.33 -25.10
CA MET A 126 1.83 -14.65 -24.38
C MET A 126 1.60 -14.89 -22.87
N SER A 127 0.36 -14.79 -22.39
CA SER A 127 0.04 -14.96 -20.97
C SER A 127 -0.97 -16.09 -20.77
N ASP A 128 -0.69 -16.95 -19.78
CA ASP A 128 -1.62 -17.97 -19.28
C ASP A 128 -2.56 -17.43 -18.18
N ASP A 129 -2.38 -16.16 -17.73
CA ASP A 129 -3.26 -15.49 -16.78
C ASP A 129 -4.61 -15.19 -17.44
N PRO A 130 -5.76 -15.50 -16.79
CA PRO A 130 -7.10 -15.13 -17.27
C PRO A 130 -7.28 -13.63 -17.55
N ASN A 131 -6.47 -12.77 -16.94
CA ASN A 131 -6.44 -11.31 -17.21
C ASN A 131 -5.51 -10.95 -18.37
N GLY A 132 -4.85 -11.91 -19.00
CA GLY A 132 -3.93 -11.69 -20.11
C GLY A 132 -2.61 -11.01 -19.72
N THR A 133 -2.22 -11.00 -18.43
CA THR A 133 -0.98 -10.39 -17.94
C THR A 133 0.08 -11.42 -17.59
N LEU A 134 1.31 -10.98 -17.31
CA LEU A 134 2.39 -11.83 -16.80
C LEU A 134 2.36 -11.92 -15.25
N GLY A 135 1.28 -11.47 -14.61
CA GLY A 135 1.10 -11.55 -13.16
C GLY A 135 1.92 -10.55 -12.37
N GLY A 136 2.29 -9.43 -12.96
CA GLY A 136 3.01 -8.36 -12.26
C GLY A 136 2.10 -7.37 -11.57
N ASP A 137 2.58 -6.80 -10.49
CA ASP A 137 1.93 -5.74 -9.73
C ASP A 137 2.63 -4.38 -9.98
N TYR A 138 1.91 -3.29 -9.82
CA TYR A 138 2.42 -1.92 -9.78
C TYR A 138 1.88 -1.12 -8.58
N GLU A 139 1.10 -1.79 -7.73
CA GLU A 139 0.69 -1.35 -6.40
C GLU A 139 1.16 -2.38 -5.38
N PHE A 140 1.85 -1.92 -4.34
CA PHE A 140 2.54 -2.79 -3.40
C PHE A 140 2.23 -2.41 -1.97
N ILE A 141 1.75 -3.36 -1.17
CA ILE A 141 1.58 -3.22 0.28
C ILE A 141 2.95 -3.21 0.93
N ILE A 142 3.25 -2.22 1.76
CA ILE A 142 4.48 -2.13 2.53
C ILE A 142 4.32 -3.03 3.77
N SER A 143 5.02 -4.16 3.77
CA SER A 143 4.98 -5.13 4.88
C SER A 143 5.92 -4.75 6.02
N SER A 144 7.07 -4.19 5.70
CA SER A 144 8.01 -3.61 6.65
C SER A 144 8.85 -2.52 5.99
N ALA A 145 9.30 -1.52 6.78
CA ALA A 145 10.13 -0.44 6.27
C ALA A 145 11.13 0.05 7.32
N SER A 146 12.41 0.06 6.94
CA SER A 146 13.53 0.67 7.64
C SER A 146 14.37 1.51 6.69
N ALA A 147 15.38 2.22 7.21
CA ALA A 147 16.30 3.02 6.39
C ALA A 147 17.14 2.18 5.41
N GLU A 148 17.32 0.89 5.70
CA GLU A 148 18.21 -0.01 4.93
C GLU A 148 17.43 -0.99 4.07
N ARG A 149 16.16 -1.29 4.47
CA ARG A 149 15.37 -2.34 3.84
C ARG A 149 13.88 -2.05 3.91
N ILE A 150 13.21 -2.21 2.78
CA ILE A 150 11.74 -2.18 2.69
C ILE A 150 11.29 -3.49 2.04
N GLU A 151 10.31 -4.17 2.65
CA GLU A 151 9.67 -5.35 2.09
C GLU A 151 8.27 -5.02 1.64
N LEU A 152 7.94 -5.42 0.42
CA LEU A 152 6.69 -5.12 -0.23
C LEU A 152 6.03 -6.41 -0.73
N LYS A 153 4.71 -6.38 -0.80
CA LYS A 153 3.90 -7.45 -1.38
C LYS A 153 2.94 -6.86 -2.41
N GLY A 154 2.93 -7.42 -3.60
CA GLY A 154 2.00 -7.04 -4.65
C GLY A 154 0.54 -7.11 -4.20
N LYS A 155 -0.24 -6.11 -4.55
CA LYS A 155 -1.65 -5.98 -4.11
C LYS A 155 -2.55 -7.00 -4.81
N LYS A 156 -2.36 -7.24 -6.10
CA LYS A 156 -3.23 -8.10 -6.91
C LYS A 156 -2.73 -9.54 -6.97
N TYR A 157 -1.47 -9.74 -7.29
CA TYR A 157 -0.88 -11.06 -7.50
C TYR A 157 -0.03 -11.55 -6.33
N GLY A 158 0.28 -10.67 -5.38
CA GLY A 158 1.04 -11.03 -4.20
C GLY A 158 2.53 -11.19 -4.44
N ASN A 159 3.05 -10.60 -5.50
CA ASN A 159 4.48 -10.64 -5.84
C ASN A 159 5.34 -10.17 -4.68
N ARG A 160 6.51 -10.79 -4.51
CA ARG A 160 7.46 -10.42 -3.48
C ARG A 160 8.43 -9.37 -4.01
N ILE A 161 8.60 -8.31 -3.24
CA ILE A 161 9.56 -7.26 -3.55
C ILE A 161 10.41 -6.98 -2.31
N VAL A 162 11.70 -6.79 -2.52
CA VAL A 162 12.65 -6.37 -1.49
C VAL A 162 13.43 -5.17 -2.01
N MET A 163 13.41 -4.07 -1.28
CA MET A 163 14.22 -2.89 -1.57
C MET A 163 15.35 -2.79 -0.55
N LYS A 164 16.56 -2.50 -1.02
CA LYS A 164 17.78 -2.29 -0.23
C LYS A 164 18.39 -0.94 -0.59
N ALA A 165 18.73 -0.10 0.43
CA ALA A 165 19.38 1.19 0.25
C ALA A 165 20.88 1.07 -0.06
#